data_6c9a2eaa20da6bfc5f888c807b0f5a2d
#
_entry.id   6c9a2eaa20da6bfc5f888c807b0f5a2d
#
_cell.length_a   1.000
_cell.length_b   1.000
_cell.length_c   1.000
_cell.angle_alpha   90.00
_cell.angle_beta   90.00
_cell.angle_gamma   90.00
#
_symmetry.space_group_name_H-M   'P 1'
#
loop_
_entity.id
_entity.type
_entity.pdbx_description
1 polymer ?
#
loop_
_entity_poly.entity_id
_entity_poly.type
_entity_poly.pdbx_seq_one_letter_code
_entity_poly.pdbx_strand_id
1 'polypeptide(L)'
;MGRPRRVRRPASPSQPQISPEEARRQAEIERELLLARDIQQGLLLEAVPHLPGWEIHAISLPARDLGGDLYDFLPLGDVRHGIMIGDVSGKGLPAALRMAVARTVFRYAARRGAMPGSTLVDVNCGIIADIPQGMITMLYAVLDLRQGIVRIANAGHHYPLLLNGRVSELELSGLPLGVDSDADYEEICAAVEPGNTVIMYTDGVIEATNSDGEYFGYERLERLLTEGAALKPRALVARLLHELRTWSDAGQDDDITVVAVRRRFERLTDELRSIMRDVLGDERGEKAWLALPHPGDSEGVAAWTEALPEIIKAAQSHFGRGLARELNAQIRLALEEYRDHEKM
;
A
#
# COMPACT_ATOMS: atom_id res chain seq x y z
N MET A 1 2.78 76.01 -21.59
CA MET A 1 2.66 75.06 -20.46
C MET A 1 1.54 74.07 -20.73
N GLY A 2 1.85 72.92 -21.30
CA GLY A 2 0.89 71.88 -21.68
C GLY A 2 0.71 70.91 -20.54
N ARG A 3 -0.55 70.62 -20.15
CA ARG A 3 -0.89 69.60 -19.15
C ARG A 3 -0.67 68.19 -19.72
N PRO A 4 -0.09 67.21 -18.97
CA PRO A 4 0.11 65.85 -19.44
C PRO A 4 -1.25 65.10 -19.54
N ARG A 5 -1.48 64.41 -20.67
CA ARG A 5 -2.59 63.51 -20.91
C ARG A 5 -2.48 62.30 -19.95
N ARG A 6 -3.49 62.08 -19.11
CA ARG A 6 -3.64 60.85 -18.32
C ARG A 6 -3.89 59.66 -19.26
N VAL A 7 -2.95 58.74 -19.33
CA VAL A 7 -3.10 57.45 -19.99
C VAL A 7 -4.05 56.64 -19.13
N ARG A 8 -5.23 56.30 -19.65
CA ARG A 8 -6.17 55.35 -19.00
C ARG A 8 -5.51 53.96 -19.04
N ARG A 9 -5.30 53.33 -17.86
CA ARG A 9 -4.97 51.94 -17.76
C ARG A 9 -6.11 51.10 -18.34
N PRO A 10 -5.85 50.05 -19.15
CA PRO A 10 -6.88 49.12 -19.58
C PRO A 10 -7.54 48.47 -18.35
N ALA A 11 -8.83 48.34 -18.35
CA ALA A 11 -9.60 47.63 -17.34
C ALA A 11 -9.16 46.16 -17.35
N SER A 12 -8.87 45.61 -16.17
CA SER A 12 -8.64 44.18 -15.98
C SER A 12 -9.85 43.41 -16.51
N PRO A 13 -9.65 42.26 -17.21
CA PRO A 13 -10.78 41.46 -17.67
C PRO A 13 -11.60 41.04 -16.44
N SER A 14 -12.89 41.39 -16.45
CA SER A 14 -13.85 40.96 -15.45
C SER A 14 -13.93 39.43 -15.47
N GLN A 15 -13.70 38.78 -14.35
CA GLN A 15 -13.96 37.35 -14.18
C GLN A 15 -15.42 37.07 -14.58
N PRO A 16 -15.72 36.01 -15.33
CA PRO A 16 -17.09 35.66 -15.69
C PRO A 16 -17.91 35.48 -14.41
N GLN A 17 -18.94 36.29 -14.21
CA GLN A 17 -19.87 36.16 -13.10
C GLN A 17 -20.79 34.98 -13.40
N ILE A 18 -20.59 33.86 -12.65
CA ILE A 18 -21.46 32.69 -12.69
C ILE A 18 -22.88 33.12 -12.24
N SER A 19 -23.91 32.75 -13.01
CA SER A 19 -25.29 33.06 -12.65
C SER A 19 -25.70 32.32 -11.36
N PRO A 20 -26.68 32.85 -10.59
CA PRO A 20 -27.17 32.16 -9.40
C PRO A 20 -27.73 30.77 -9.67
N GLU A 21 -28.22 30.50 -10.85
CA GLU A 21 -28.75 29.21 -11.29
C GLU A 21 -27.60 28.23 -11.58
N GLU A 22 -26.55 28.66 -12.27
CA GLU A 22 -25.34 27.90 -12.50
C GLU A 22 -24.62 27.55 -11.18
N ALA A 23 -24.57 28.51 -10.24
CA ALA A 23 -23.97 28.27 -8.91
C ALA A 23 -24.77 27.22 -8.10
N ARG A 24 -26.09 27.21 -8.18
CA ARG A 24 -26.92 26.18 -7.54
C ARG A 24 -26.71 24.82 -8.17
N ARG A 25 -26.70 24.74 -9.49
CA ARG A 25 -26.44 23.48 -10.22
C ARG A 25 -25.07 22.93 -9.92
N GLN A 26 -24.04 23.79 -9.85
CA GLN A 26 -22.69 23.40 -9.47
C GLN A 26 -22.65 22.80 -8.06
N ALA A 27 -23.29 23.45 -7.08
CA ALA A 27 -23.38 23.00 -5.71
C ALA A 27 -24.14 21.65 -5.55
N GLU A 28 -25.12 21.40 -6.41
CA GLU A 28 -25.86 20.13 -6.45
C GLU A 28 -24.97 19.00 -6.97
N ILE A 29 -24.25 19.21 -8.08
CA ILE A 29 -23.30 18.26 -8.64
C ILE A 29 -22.19 17.95 -7.63
N GLU A 30 -21.63 18.94 -6.95
CA GLU A 30 -20.61 18.74 -5.92
C GLU A 30 -21.12 17.87 -4.76
N ARG A 31 -22.38 18.04 -4.35
CA ARG A 31 -22.99 17.18 -3.31
C ARG A 31 -23.16 15.73 -3.78
N GLU A 32 -23.57 15.53 -5.01
CA GLU A 32 -23.71 14.18 -5.58
C GLU A 32 -22.35 13.49 -5.70
N LEU A 33 -21.30 14.21 -6.10
CA LEU A 33 -19.93 13.69 -6.15
C LEU A 33 -19.39 13.33 -4.76
N LEU A 34 -19.66 14.16 -3.74
CA LEU A 34 -19.29 13.85 -2.36
C LEU A 34 -19.98 12.58 -1.86
N LEU A 35 -21.28 12.41 -2.15
CA LEU A 35 -22.00 11.19 -1.80
C LEU A 35 -21.44 9.96 -2.52
N ALA A 36 -21.13 10.08 -3.81
CA ALA A 36 -20.51 9.02 -4.58
C ALA A 36 -19.11 8.63 -4.00
N ARG A 37 -18.35 9.63 -3.55
CA ARG A 37 -17.06 9.42 -2.85
C ARG A 37 -17.24 8.65 -1.54
N ASP A 38 -18.22 9.04 -0.72
CA ASP A 38 -18.48 8.36 0.56
C ASP A 38 -18.87 6.89 0.32
N ILE A 39 -19.68 6.61 -0.71
CA ILE A 39 -20.04 5.25 -1.12
C ILE A 39 -18.80 4.48 -1.60
N GLN A 40 -17.99 5.08 -2.45
CA GLN A 40 -16.76 4.44 -2.97
C GLN A 40 -15.77 4.14 -1.85
N GLN A 41 -15.53 5.10 -0.95
CA GLN A 41 -14.67 4.90 0.21
C GLN A 41 -15.21 3.80 1.13
N GLY A 42 -16.52 3.71 1.31
CA GLY A 42 -17.16 2.63 2.05
C GLY A 42 -16.96 1.26 1.41
N LEU A 43 -16.81 1.18 0.09
CA LEU A 43 -16.44 -0.05 -0.60
C LEU A 43 -14.97 -0.44 -0.36
N LEU A 44 -14.04 0.53 -0.35
CA LEU A 44 -12.60 0.30 -0.18
C LEU A 44 -12.18 0.16 1.28
N LEU A 45 -12.93 0.73 2.22
CA LEU A 45 -12.63 0.79 3.65
C LEU A 45 -13.00 -0.50 4.43
N GLU A 46 -12.96 -1.67 3.81
CA GLU A 46 -12.90 -2.85 4.65
C GLU A 46 -11.59 -2.80 5.45
N ALA A 47 -11.71 -2.90 6.78
CA ALA A 47 -10.55 -2.87 7.67
C ALA A 47 -9.52 -3.90 7.19
N VAL A 48 -8.26 -3.49 7.13
CA VAL A 48 -7.16 -4.40 6.84
C VAL A 48 -7.29 -5.60 7.79
N PRO A 49 -7.34 -6.85 7.29
CA PRO A 49 -7.57 -8.00 8.12
C PRO A 49 -6.42 -8.23 9.09
N HIS A 50 -6.77 -8.64 10.31
CA HIS A 50 -5.76 -9.15 11.23
C HIS A 50 -5.49 -10.62 10.91
N LEU A 51 -4.30 -10.92 10.40
CA LEU A 51 -3.90 -12.27 10.03
C LEU A 51 -2.79 -12.77 10.97
N PRO A 52 -2.99 -13.90 11.67
CA PRO A 52 -1.96 -14.46 12.55
C PRO A 52 -0.64 -14.68 11.82
N GLY A 53 0.46 -14.18 12.37
CA GLY A 53 1.80 -14.27 11.77
C GLY A 53 2.08 -13.31 10.61
N TRP A 54 1.17 -12.36 10.34
CA TRP A 54 1.32 -11.41 9.25
C TRP A 54 0.98 -9.98 9.68
N GLU A 55 1.67 -9.04 9.09
CA GLU A 55 1.39 -7.60 9.18
C GLU A 55 0.97 -7.10 7.82
N ILE A 56 -0.15 -6.39 7.76
CA ILE A 56 -0.65 -5.84 6.51
C ILE A 56 -0.89 -4.34 6.71
N HIS A 57 -0.50 -3.55 5.73
CA HIS A 57 -0.90 -2.17 5.62
C HIS A 57 -1.30 -1.87 4.19
N ALA A 58 -2.44 -1.22 4.02
CA ALA A 58 -2.94 -0.82 2.72
C ALA A 58 -3.43 0.63 2.77
N ILE A 59 -3.22 1.34 1.68
CA ILE A 59 -3.70 2.70 1.49
C ILE A 59 -4.08 2.91 0.04
N SER A 60 -5.15 3.67 -0.19
CA SER A 60 -5.52 4.19 -1.50
C SER A 60 -5.80 5.68 -1.36
N LEU A 61 -5.15 6.47 -2.18
CA LEU A 61 -5.25 7.93 -2.23
C LEU A 61 -5.70 8.32 -3.63
N PRO A 62 -6.97 8.64 -3.84
CA PRO A 62 -7.44 9.07 -5.13
C PRO A 62 -6.87 10.46 -5.49
N ALA A 63 -6.53 10.67 -6.77
CA ALA A 63 -6.05 11.94 -7.29
C ALA A 63 -7.17 12.99 -7.37
N ARG A 64 -8.42 12.54 -7.46
CA ARG A 64 -9.63 13.37 -7.53
C ARG A 64 -10.61 12.95 -6.44
N ASP A 65 -11.83 13.48 -6.52
CA ASP A 65 -12.91 13.08 -5.60
C ASP A 65 -13.22 11.58 -5.67
N LEU A 66 -13.05 10.97 -6.85
CA LEU A 66 -13.29 9.55 -7.14
C LEU A 66 -12.10 8.98 -7.90
N GLY A 67 -11.68 7.75 -7.54
CA GLY A 67 -10.56 7.02 -8.14
C GLY A 67 -10.99 5.78 -8.93
N GLY A 68 -10.08 5.32 -9.81
CA GLY A 68 -10.18 4.04 -10.53
C GLY A 68 -9.54 2.87 -9.75
N ASP A 69 -8.60 3.18 -8.88
CA ASP A 69 -7.87 2.19 -8.09
C ASP A 69 -8.77 1.39 -7.14
N LEU A 70 -8.42 0.13 -6.97
CA LEU A 70 -9.12 -0.77 -6.03
C LEU A 70 -8.14 -1.74 -5.38
N TYR A 71 -8.42 -2.06 -4.13
CA TYR A 71 -7.83 -3.21 -3.45
C TYR A 71 -8.89 -3.91 -2.60
N ASP A 72 -8.67 -5.18 -2.30
CA ASP A 72 -9.60 -5.95 -1.48
C ASP A 72 -8.90 -7.09 -0.75
N PHE A 73 -9.50 -7.51 0.37
CA PHE A 73 -9.06 -8.63 1.17
C PHE A 73 -10.21 -9.62 1.33
N LEU A 74 -9.95 -10.91 1.08
CA LEU A 74 -10.97 -11.96 1.20
C LEU A 74 -10.48 -13.14 2.02
N PRO A 75 -11.20 -13.56 3.08
CA PRO A 75 -10.94 -14.83 3.71
C PRO A 75 -11.33 -15.98 2.76
N LEU A 76 -10.41 -16.93 2.56
CA LEU A 76 -10.58 -18.11 1.73
C LEU A 76 -10.49 -19.39 2.58
N GLY A 77 -11.21 -19.41 3.69
CA GLY A 77 -11.15 -20.42 4.74
C GLY A 77 -10.14 -20.06 5.84
N ASP A 78 -9.77 -21.04 6.66
CA ASP A 78 -9.03 -20.77 7.92
C ASP A 78 -7.53 -20.46 7.71
N VAL A 79 -6.97 -20.86 6.58
CA VAL A 79 -5.51 -20.80 6.35
C VAL A 79 -5.11 -20.03 5.10
N ARG A 80 -6.07 -19.57 4.29
CA ARG A 80 -5.79 -18.83 3.07
C ARG A 80 -6.51 -17.48 3.08
N HIS A 81 -5.83 -16.48 2.54
CA HIS A 81 -6.40 -15.15 2.40
C HIS A 81 -6.08 -14.58 1.02
N GLY A 82 -7.12 -14.09 0.35
CA GLY A 82 -6.98 -13.42 -0.94
C GLY A 82 -6.68 -11.94 -0.75
N ILE A 83 -5.77 -11.41 -1.56
CA ILE A 83 -5.39 -10.01 -1.63
C ILE A 83 -5.44 -9.60 -3.09
N MET A 84 -6.19 -8.58 -3.41
CA MET A 84 -6.32 -8.06 -4.76
C MET A 84 -5.96 -6.58 -4.79
N ILE A 85 -5.27 -6.18 -5.83
CA ILE A 85 -5.06 -4.77 -6.21
C ILE A 85 -5.31 -4.63 -7.72
N GLY A 86 -5.85 -3.51 -8.14
CA GLY A 86 -6.13 -3.25 -9.54
C GLY A 86 -6.34 -1.77 -9.82
N ASP A 87 -6.30 -1.43 -11.09
CA ASP A 87 -6.57 -0.09 -11.58
C ASP A 87 -7.48 -0.15 -12.81
N VAL A 88 -8.44 0.75 -12.86
CA VAL A 88 -9.43 0.89 -13.94
C VAL A 88 -9.04 2.07 -14.82
N SER A 89 -8.81 1.80 -16.10
CA SER A 89 -8.48 2.83 -17.09
C SER A 89 -9.46 4.01 -17.09
N GLY A 90 -8.91 5.22 -17.00
CA GLY A 90 -9.64 6.49 -16.96
C GLY A 90 -9.76 7.06 -15.54
N LYS A 91 -10.40 8.22 -15.39
CA LYS A 91 -10.46 8.96 -14.11
C LYS A 91 -11.88 9.45 -13.80
N GLY A 92 -12.13 9.70 -12.53
CA GLY A 92 -13.39 10.26 -12.02
C GLY A 92 -14.55 9.27 -12.03
N LEU A 93 -15.79 9.76 -12.13
CA LEU A 93 -17.01 8.98 -11.95
C LEU A 93 -17.12 7.73 -12.86
N PRO A 94 -16.77 7.77 -14.15
CA PRO A 94 -16.84 6.57 -14.99
C PRO A 94 -15.88 5.45 -14.53
N ALA A 95 -14.66 5.78 -14.11
CA ALA A 95 -13.70 4.84 -13.59
C ALA A 95 -14.16 4.27 -12.24
N ALA A 96 -14.68 5.13 -11.35
CA ALA A 96 -15.22 4.74 -10.05
C ALA A 96 -16.39 3.75 -10.15
N LEU A 97 -17.28 3.92 -11.12
CA LEU A 97 -18.40 3.00 -11.36
C LEU A 97 -17.91 1.64 -11.88
N ARG A 98 -16.95 1.63 -12.82
CA ARG A 98 -16.34 0.39 -13.32
C ARG A 98 -15.57 -0.33 -12.19
N MET A 99 -14.86 0.41 -11.34
CA MET A 99 -14.18 -0.13 -10.17
C MET A 99 -15.14 -0.88 -9.24
N ALA A 100 -16.31 -0.30 -8.93
CA ALA A 100 -17.31 -0.93 -8.08
C ALA A 100 -17.86 -2.25 -8.69
N VAL A 101 -18.08 -2.28 -10.02
CA VAL A 101 -18.46 -3.50 -10.74
C VAL A 101 -17.32 -4.52 -10.71
N ALA A 102 -16.09 -4.11 -11.06
CA ALA A 102 -14.94 -4.99 -11.09
C ALA A 102 -14.68 -5.65 -9.72
N ARG A 103 -14.75 -4.88 -8.64
CA ARG A 103 -14.63 -5.40 -7.28
C ARG A 103 -15.73 -6.41 -6.95
N THR A 104 -16.96 -6.16 -7.37
CA THR A 104 -18.09 -7.06 -7.12
C THR A 104 -17.91 -8.38 -7.86
N VAL A 105 -17.54 -8.33 -9.14
CA VAL A 105 -17.26 -9.50 -9.99
C VAL A 105 -16.09 -10.30 -9.40
N PHE A 106 -15.00 -9.62 -9.02
CA PHE A 106 -13.87 -10.25 -8.36
C PHE A 106 -14.28 -10.98 -7.07
N ARG A 107 -15.00 -10.32 -6.16
CA ARG A 107 -15.45 -10.95 -4.90
C ARG A 107 -16.31 -12.17 -5.12
N TYR A 108 -17.17 -12.15 -6.15
CA TYR A 108 -18.00 -13.29 -6.50
C TYR A 108 -17.15 -14.46 -7.01
N ALA A 109 -16.22 -14.22 -7.94
CA ALA A 109 -15.32 -15.23 -8.48
C ALA A 109 -14.39 -15.83 -7.39
N ALA A 110 -13.72 -14.96 -6.62
CA ALA A 110 -12.75 -15.38 -5.61
C ALA A 110 -13.35 -16.21 -4.46
N ARG A 111 -14.61 -15.95 -4.08
CA ARG A 111 -15.32 -16.74 -3.06
C ARG A 111 -15.53 -18.22 -3.44
N ARG A 112 -15.41 -18.57 -4.70
CA ARG A 112 -15.48 -19.97 -5.16
C ARG A 112 -14.21 -20.77 -4.78
N GLY A 113 -13.19 -20.09 -4.21
CA GLY A 113 -12.00 -20.70 -3.66
C GLY A 113 -11.05 -21.27 -4.72
N ALA A 114 -11.20 -20.85 -5.96
CA ALA A 114 -10.32 -21.23 -7.06
C ALA A 114 -8.90 -20.67 -6.87
N MET A 115 -7.98 -21.18 -7.70
CA MET A 115 -6.61 -20.65 -7.77
C MET A 115 -6.62 -19.25 -8.41
N PRO A 116 -5.60 -18.40 -8.15
CA PRO A 116 -5.57 -17.03 -8.64
C PRO A 116 -5.78 -16.89 -10.15
N GLY A 117 -5.11 -17.70 -10.97
CA GLY A 117 -5.23 -17.65 -12.43
C GLY A 117 -6.65 -17.95 -12.90
N SER A 118 -7.22 -19.06 -12.44
CA SER A 118 -8.61 -19.43 -12.81
C SER A 118 -9.63 -18.41 -12.27
N THR A 119 -9.35 -17.77 -11.14
CA THR A 119 -10.18 -16.67 -10.63
C THR A 119 -10.12 -15.46 -11.57
N LEU A 120 -8.94 -15.07 -12.07
CA LEU A 120 -8.82 -13.98 -13.03
C LEU A 120 -9.50 -14.29 -14.36
N VAL A 121 -9.49 -15.54 -14.82
CA VAL A 121 -10.28 -15.98 -16.01
C VAL A 121 -11.78 -15.74 -15.77
N ASP A 122 -12.32 -16.19 -14.62
CA ASP A 122 -13.72 -15.97 -14.26
C ASP A 122 -14.05 -14.45 -14.15
N VAL A 123 -13.15 -13.67 -13.59
CA VAL A 123 -13.28 -12.20 -13.50
C VAL A 123 -13.28 -11.57 -14.88
N ASN A 124 -12.36 -11.97 -15.77
CA ASN A 124 -12.27 -11.47 -17.14
C ASN A 124 -13.57 -11.72 -17.91
N CYS A 125 -14.12 -12.92 -17.82
CA CYS A 125 -15.42 -13.25 -18.42
C CYS A 125 -16.54 -12.32 -17.91
N GLY A 126 -16.58 -12.07 -16.59
CA GLY A 126 -17.57 -11.16 -16.01
C GLY A 126 -17.38 -9.70 -16.42
N ILE A 127 -16.12 -9.23 -16.49
CA ILE A 127 -15.80 -7.86 -16.94
C ILE A 127 -16.22 -7.65 -18.39
N ILE A 128 -15.93 -8.60 -19.29
CA ILE A 128 -16.32 -8.51 -20.71
C ILE A 128 -17.83 -8.49 -20.86
N ALA A 129 -18.58 -9.26 -20.04
CA ALA A 129 -20.02 -9.29 -20.09
C ALA A 129 -20.68 -8.02 -19.60
N ASP A 130 -20.16 -7.41 -18.52
CA ASP A 130 -20.85 -6.37 -17.76
C ASP A 130 -20.27 -4.95 -17.95
N ILE A 131 -19.03 -4.84 -18.44
CA ILE A 131 -18.35 -3.54 -18.65
C ILE A 131 -18.08 -3.34 -20.15
N PRO A 132 -18.95 -2.58 -20.87
CA PRO A 132 -18.90 -2.50 -22.33
C PRO A 132 -17.64 -1.84 -22.92
N GLN A 133 -16.88 -1.10 -22.15
CA GLN A 133 -15.65 -0.44 -22.55
C GLN A 133 -14.79 -0.16 -21.32
N GLY A 134 -13.53 -0.50 -21.39
CA GLY A 134 -12.55 -0.21 -20.34
C GLY A 134 -11.64 -1.39 -20.09
N MET A 135 -10.38 -1.10 -19.94
CA MET A 135 -9.33 -2.03 -19.56
C MET A 135 -9.14 -1.92 -18.05
N ILE A 136 -8.99 -3.07 -17.39
CA ILE A 136 -8.72 -3.12 -15.95
C ILE A 136 -7.48 -3.95 -15.74
N THR A 137 -6.48 -3.37 -15.09
CA THR A 137 -5.35 -4.14 -14.61
C THR A 137 -5.67 -4.71 -13.24
N MET A 138 -5.29 -5.96 -13.00
CA MET A 138 -5.55 -6.61 -11.71
C MET A 138 -4.47 -7.62 -11.37
N LEU A 139 -4.00 -7.55 -10.14
CA LEU A 139 -3.15 -8.56 -9.54
C LEU A 139 -3.90 -9.23 -8.40
N TYR A 140 -3.93 -10.55 -8.43
CA TYR A 140 -4.57 -11.34 -7.39
C TYR A 140 -3.57 -12.28 -6.74
N ALA A 141 -3.40 -12.14 -5.42
CA ALA A 141 -2.52 -12.95 -4.59
C ALA A 141 -3.32 -13.76 -3.58
N VAL A 142 -3.03 -15.04 -3.45
CA VAL A 142 -3.54 -15.91 -2.38
C VAL A 142 -2.39 -16.27 -1.44
N LEU A 143 -2.54 -15.83 -0.20
CA LEU A 143 -1.59 -16.04 0.86
C LEU A 143 -1.94 -17.31 1.63
N ASP A 144 -1.00 -18.26 1.73
CA ASP A 144 -1.07 -19.38 2.67
C ASP A 144 -0.43 -18.97 3.99
N LEU A 145 -1.28 -18.78 5.02
CA LEU A 145 -0.85 -18.24 6.30
C LEU A 145 0.10 -19.16 7.08
N ARG A 146 -0.02 -20.48 6.88
CA ARG A 146 0.81 -21.46 7.58
C ARG A 146 2.13 -21.71 6.87
N GLN A 147 2.07 -21.89 5.55
CA GLN A 147 3.26 -22.20 4.78
C GLN A 147 4.14 -20.97 4.52
N GLY A 148 3.58 -19.76 4.61
CA GLY A 148 4.29 -18.54 4.25
C GLY A 148 4.54 -18.44 2.75
N ILE A 149 3.59 -18.94 1.95
CA ILE A 149 3.65 -18.93 0.49
C ILE A 149 2.60 -17.94 -0.02
N VAL A 150 2.98 -17.12 -0.97
CA VAL A 150 2.07 -16.33 -1.77
C VAL A 150 1.99 -16.91 -3.17
N ARG A 151 0.78 -17.17 -3.65
CA ARG A 151 0.49 -17.57 -5.03
C ARG A 151 -0.17 -16.41 -5.74
N ILE A 152 0.33 -16.05 -6.91
CA ILE A 152 -0.03 -14.80 -7.60
C ILE A 152 -0.39 -15.09 -9.04
N ALA A 153 -1.43 -14.42 -9.55
CA ALA A 153 -1.73 -14.25 -10.96
C ALA A 153 -1.87 -12.76 -11.30
N ASN A 154 -1.53 -12.39 -12.52
CA ASN A 154 -1.45 -11.00 -12.95
C ASN A 154 -2.20 -10.79 -14.27
N ALA A 155 -3.12 -9.85 -14.29
CA ALA A 155 -3.86 -9.39 -15.45
C ALA A 155 -3.37 -7.98 -15.85
N GLY A 156 -2.14 -7.86 -16.35
CA GLY A 156 -1.56 -6.62 -16.88
C GLY A 156 -1.25 -5.54 -15.84
N HIS A 157 -1.19 -5.88 -14.57
CA HIS A 157 -0.84 -4.96 -13.48
C HIS A 157 0.69 -4.93 -13.26
N HIS A 158 1.20 -3.94 -12.51
CA HIS A 158 2.60 -3.88 -12.12
C HIS A 158 3.02 -5.10 -11.32
N TYR A 159 4.26 -5.55 -11.52
CA TYR A 159 4.80 -6.70 -10.79
C TYR A 159 4.89 -6.40 -9.31
N PRO A 160 4.45 -7.32 -8.46
CA PRO A 160 4.65 -7.19 -7.03
C PRO A 160 6.13 -7.35 -6.69
N LEU A 161 6.56 -6.63 -5.65
CA LEU A 161 7.95 -6.59 -5.20
C LEU A 161 8.11 -7.43 -3.94
N LEU A 162 9.08 -8.31 -3.92
CA LEU A 162 9.50 -9.05 -2.72
C LEU A 162 10.74 -8.37 -2.12
N LEU A 163 10.59 -7.94 -0.86
CA LEU A 163 11.68 -7.38 -0.06
C LEU A 163 12.23 -8.46 0.87
N ASN A 164 13.47 -8.88 0.62
CA ASN A 164 14.18 -9.88 1.40
C ASN A 164 15.64 -9.46 1.66
N GLY A 165 15.85 -8.22 2.09
CA GLY A 165 17.15 -7.55 2.19
C GLY A 165 17.55 -6.84 0.88
N ARG A 166 16.89 -7.16 -0.20
CA ARG A 166 16.92 -6.47 -1.51
C ARG A 166 15.53 -6.46 -2.10
N VAL A 167 15.29 -5.63 -3.10
CA VAL A 167 14.05 -5.67 -3.88
C VAL A 167 14.21 -6.65 -5.05
N SER A 168 13.20 -7.47 -5.27
CA SER A 168 13.10 -8.32 -6.46
C SER A 168 11.67 -8.32 -6.98
N GLU A 169 11.51 -8.18 -8.29
CA GLU A 169 10.22 -8.30 -8.95
C GLU A 169 9.78 -9.76 -9.00
N LEU A 170 8.52 -10.01 -8.70
CA LEU A 170 7.87 -11.28 -8.97
C LEU A 170 7.26 -11.20 -10.36
N GLU A 171 8.08 -11.42 -11.38
CA GLU A 171 7.72 -11.25 -12.79
C GLU A 171 6.64 -12.24 -13.21
N LEU A 172 5.52 -11.71 -13.67
CA LEU A 172 4.37 -12.47 -14.14
C LEU A 172 3.51 -11.61 -15.07
N SER A 173 3.53 -11.89 -16.36
CA SER A 173 2.79 -11.15 -17.36
C SER A 173 1.38 -11.72 -17.56
N GLY A 174 0.45 -10.85 -18.00
CA GLY A 174 -0.89 -11.22 -18.41
C GLY A 174 -1.57 -10.07 -19.14
N LEU A 175 -2.58 -10.37 -19.94
CA LEU A 175 -3.40 -9.34 -20.59
C LEU A 175 -4.31 -8.68 -19.54
N PRO A 176 -4.52 -7.37 -19.60
CA PRO A 176 -5.53 -6.72 -18.78
C PRO A 176 -6.91 -7.34 -18.98
N LEU A 177 -7.73 -7.29 -17.93
CA LEU A 177 -9.11 -7.74 -17.98
C LEU A 177 -9.92 -6.90 -18.96
N GLY A 178 -10.85 -7.53 -19.68
CA GLY A 178 -11.73 -6.85 -20.64
C GLY A 178 -11.14 -6.71 -22.05
N VAL A 179 -9.92 -7.21 -22.30
CA VAL A 179 -9.24 -7.08 -23.60
C VAL A 179 -9.51 -8.27 -24.52
N ASP A 180 -9.39 -9.48 -24.00
CA ASP A 180 -9.54 -10.73 -24.76
C ASP A 180 -10.33 -11.76 -23.94
N SER A 181 -11.39 -12.32 -24.52
CA SER A 181 -12.21 -13.35 -23.86
C SER A 181 -11.49 -14.66 -23.63
N ASP A 182 -10.48 -14.96 -24.45
CA ASP A 182 -9.71 -16.20 -24.40
C ASP A 182 -8.41 -16.05 -23.57
N ALA A 183 -8.25 -14.90 -22.88
CA ALA A 183 -7.09 -14.68 -22.03
C ALA A 183 -6.99 -15.72 -20.92
N ASP A 184 -5.79 -16.26 -20.74
CA ASP A 184 -5.42 -17.14 -19.64
C ASP A 184 -4.38 -16.44 -18.73
N TYR A 185 -4.36 -16.82 -17.47
CA TYR A 185 -3.51 -16.17 -16.47
C TYR A 185 -2.66 -17.22 -15.75
N GLU A 186 -1.38 -17.20 -16.06
CA GLU A 186 -0.39 -18.03 -15.37
C GLU A 186 -0.25 -17.67 -13.88
N GLU A 187 0.30 -18.60 -13.13
CA GLU A 187 0.52 -18.42 -11.70
C GLU A 187 1.98 -18.64 -11.32
N ILE A 188 2.46 -17.82 -10.40
CA ILE A 188 3.72 -18.09 -9.70
C ILE A 188 3.49 -18.32 -8.21
N CYS A 189 4.43 -19.02 -7.58
CA CYS A 189 4.49 -19.19 -6.14
C CYS A 189 5.81 -18.62 -5.63
N ALA A 190 5.72 -17.78 -4.61
CA ALA A 190 6.89 -17.24 -3.93
C ALA A 190 6.81 -17.54 -2.43
N ALA A 191 7.93 -17.95 -1.83
CA ALA A 191 8.04 -18.05 -0.39
C ALA A 191 8.29 -16.67 0.20
N VAL A 192 7.51 -16.32 1.24
CA VAL A 192 7.68 -15.12 2.04
C VAL A 192 8.24 -15.57 3.38
N GLU A 193 9.55 -15.46 3.54
CA GLU A 193 10.21 -15.82 4.79
C GLU A 193 9.87 -14.82 5.91
N PRO A 194 9.99 -15.22 7.21
CA PRO A 194 9.80 -14.29 8.31
C PRO A 194 10.68 -13.04 8.18
N GLY A 195 10.08 -11.88 8.32
CA GLY A 195 10.73 -10.58 8.11
C GLY A 195 10.63 -10.03 6.68
N ASN A 196 10.31 -10.87 5.69
CA ASN A 196 10.16 -10.43 4.31
C ASN A 196 8.79 -9.77 4.07
N THR A 197 8.76 -8.83 3.13
CA THR A 197 7.56 -8.05 2.77
C THR A 197 7.28 -8.20 1.28
N VAL A 198 6.02 -8.46 0.93
CA VAL A 198 5.51 -8.32 -0.43
C VAL A 198 4.81 -6.98 -0.55
N ILE A 199 5.15 -6.22 -1.61
CA ILE A 199 4.54 -4.93 -1.92
C ILE A 199 3.85 -5.03 -3.26
N MET A 200 2.61 -4.57 -3.30
CA MET A 200 1.80 -4.38 -4.50
C MET A 200 1.44 -2.89 -4.59
N TYR A 201 1.46 -2.32 -5.79
CA TYR A 201 1.26 -0.89 -5.98
C TYR A 201 0.70 -0.59 -7.36
N THR A 202 -0.01 0.54 -7.50
CA THR A 202 -0.53 1.05 -8.77
C THR A 202 0.47 2.01 -9.43
N ASP A 203 0.28 2.27 -10.73
CA ASP A 203 1.15 3.11 -11.55
C ASP A 203 1.37 4.52 -11.00
N GLY A 204 0.37 5.11 -10.32
CA GLY A 204 0.51 6.41 -9.67
C GLY A 204 1.67 6.53 -8.69
N VAL A 205 2.26 5.41 -8.23
CA VAL A 205 3.49 5.44 -7.43
C VAL A 205 4.70 5.79 -8.29
N ILE A 206 4.88 5.13 -9.43
CA ILE A 206 6.07 5.32 -10.29
C ILE A 206 5.88 6.43 -11.32
N GLU A 207 4.64 6.76 -11.67
CA GLU A 207 4.29 7.84 -12.60
C GLU A 207 4.07 9.19 -11.93
N ALA A 208 4.21 9.27 -10.61
CA ALA A 208 4.18 10.54 -9.89
C ALA A 208 5.21 11.52 -10.48
N THR A 209 4.75 12.72 -10.90
CA THR A 209 5.59 13.69 -11.60
C THR A 209 6.04 14.84 -10.70
N ASN A 210 7.25 15.35 -10.95
CA ASN A 210 7.75 16.59 -10.35
C ASN A 210 7.41 17.81 -11.24
N SER A 211 7.79 19.02 -10.78
CA SER A 211 7.60 20.27 -11.53
C SER A 211 8.31 20.31 -12.89
N ASP A 212 9.35 19.50 -13.08
CA ASP A 212 10.11 19.40 -14.34
C ASP A 212 9.49 18.34 -15.29
N GLY A 213 8.44 17.65 -14.87
CA GLY A 213 7.77 16.60 -15.65
C GLY A 213 8.49 15.25 -15.63
N GLU A 214 9.40 15.03 -14.68
CA GLU A 214 10.09 13.75 -14.53
C GLU A 214 9.26 12.82 -13.64
N TYR A 215 9.19 11.53 -14.01
CA TYR A 215 8.57 10.49 -13.20
C TYR A 215 9.42 10.16 -11.96
N PHE A 216 8.76 9.77 -10.87
CA PHE A 216 9.41 9.18 -9.70
C PHE A 216 10.22 7.96 -10.10
N GLY A 217 9.62 7.07 -10.85
CA GLY A 217 10.24 5.95 -11.53
C GLY A 217 10.60 4.78 -10.63
N TYR A 218 10.87 3.66 -11.27
CA TYR A 218 11.16 2.40 -10.58
C TYR A 218 12.48 2.45 -9.78
N GLU A 219 13.51 3.08 -10.30
CA GLU A 219 14.83 3.14 -9.62
C GLU A 219 14.77 3.83 -8.24
N ARG A 220 13.96 4.91 -8.13
CA ARG A 220 13.75 5.60 -6.84
C ARG A 220 12.92 4.75 -5.90
N LEU A 221 11.89 4.09 -6.41
CA LEU A 221 11.08 3.16 -5.64
C LEU A 221 11.94 2.02 -5.09
N GLU A 222 12.73 1.33 -5.92
CA GLU A 222 13.61 0.24 -5.55
C GLU A 222 14.62 0.66 -4.46
N ARG A 223 15.28 1.80 -4.65
CA ARG A 223 16.22 2.34 -3.66
C ARG A 223 15.54 2.59 -2.32
N LEU A 224 14.37 3.28 -2.32
CA LEU A 224 13.62 3.60 -1.11
C LEU A 224 13.20 2.33 -0.36
N LEU A 225 12.71 1.34 -1.10
CA LEU A 225 12.27 0.07 -0.54
C LEU A 225 13.45 -0.75 0.00
N THR A 226 14.59 -0.75 -0.69
CA THR A 226 15.82 -1.40 -0.23
C THR A 226 16.31 -0.79 1.09
N GLU A 227 16.37 0.53 1.17
CA GLU A 227 16.74 1.25 2.39
C GLU A 227 15.73 1.07 3.53
N GLY A 228 14.48 0.81 3.19
CA GLY A 228 13.38 0.59 4.14
C GLY A 228 13.00 -0.87 4.33
N ALA A 229 13.77 -1.84 3.81
CA ALA A 229 13.38 -3.26 3.76
C ALA A 229 13.07 -3.86 5.13
N ALA A 230 13.68 -3.33 6.17
CA ALA A 230 13.50 -3.73 7.55
C ALA A 230 12.31 -3.04 8.26
N LEU A 231 11.74 -1.99 7.67
CA LEU A 231 10.62 -1.27 8.25
C LEU A 231 9.34 -2.12 8.24
N LYS A 232 8.52 -1.94 9.27
CA LYS A 232 7.16 -2.49 9.30
C LYS A 232 6.31 -1.89 8.16
N PRO A 233 5.32 -2.62 7.62
CA PRO A 233 4.50 -2.19 6.48
C PRO A 233 3.98 -0.75 6.59
N ARG A 234 3.45 -0.38 7.75
CA ARG A 234 2.94 0.97 7.99
C ARG A 234 4.02 2.06 7.88
N ALA A 235 5.19 1.82 8.45
CA ALA A 235 6.30 2.77 8.42
C ALA A 235 6.90 2.88 7.02
N LEU A 236 7.02 1.74 6.32
CA LEU A 236 7.51 1.68 4.95
C LEU A 236 6.61 2.46 3.99
N VAL A 237 5.30 2.21 4.06
CA VAL A 237 4.31 2.94 3.23
C VAL A 237 4.27 4.43 3.59
N ALA A 238 4.34 4.78 4.88
CA ALA A 238 4.40 6.19 5.29
C ALA A 238 5.64 6.91 4.74
N ARG A 239 6.81 6.23 4.74
CA ARG A 239 8.05 6.75 4.14
C ARG A 239 7.89 6.95 2.63
N LEU A 240 7.33 5.95 1.92
CA LEU A 240 7.06 6.05 0.48
C LEU A 240 6.16 7.25 0.16
N LEU A 241 5.06 7.41 0.89
CA LEU A 241 4.15 8.53 0.67
C LEU A 241 4.77 9.89 1.00
N HIS A 242 5.68 9.95 1.96
CA HIS A 242 6.43 11.16 2.26
C HIS A 242 7.34 11.55 1.09
N GLU A 243 8.09 10.60 0.54
CA GLU A 243 8.97 10.82 -0.61
C GLU A 243 8.17 11.22 -1.86
N LEU A 244 7.05 10.55 -2.14
CA LEU A 244 6.16 10.90 -3.24
C LEU A 244 5.62 12.33 -3.12
N ARG A 245 5.17 12.74 -1.93
CA ARG A 245 4.71 14.12 -1.69
C ARG A 245 5.81 15.15 -1.82
N THR A 246 7.03 14.78 -1.48
CA THR A 246 8.21 15.67 -1.62
C THR A 246 8.62 15.78 -3.07
N TRP A 247 8.43 14.71 -3.85
CA TRP A 247 8.72 14.65 -5.29
C TRP A 247 7.69 15.43 -6.11
N SER A 248 6.39 15.20 -5.86
CA SER A 248 5.27 15.80 -6.59
C SER A 248 4.81 17.10 -5.92
N ASP A 249 5.60 18.17 -6.03
CA ASP A 249 5.29 19.49 -5.49
C ASP A 249 4.13 20.19 -6.21
N ALA A 250 3.81 19.79 -7.45
CA ALA A 250 2.70 20.32 -8.25
C ALA A 250 1.33 19.64 -7.94
N GLY A 251 1.31 18.55 -7.17
CA GLY A 251 0.11 17.78 -6.84
C GLY A 251 0.15 16.34 -7.33
N GLN A 252 -0.91 15.59 -7.02
CA GLN A 252 -1.06 14.19 -7.40
C GLN A 252 -1.84 14.09 -8.72
N ASP A 253 -1.24 13.48 -9.75
CA ASP A 253 -1.83 13.36 -11.08
C ASP A 253 -2.65 12.09 -11.26
N ASP A 254 -2.31 10.99 -10.55
CA ASP A 254 -3.03 9.72 -10.59
C ASP A 254 -3.28 9.14 -9.21
N ASP A 255 -4.19 8.16 -9.15
CA ASP A 255 -4.52 7.45 -7.91
C ASP A 255 -3.27 6.69 -7.41
N ILE A 256 -3.03 6.69 -6.11
CA ILE A 256 -1.91 5.99 -5.49
C ILE A 256 -2.46 4.94 -4.55
N THR A 257 -2.27 3.67 -4.89
CA THR A 257 -2.63 2.56 -4.03
C THR A 257 -1.42 1.69 -3.74
N VAL A 258 -1.22 1.35 -2.47
CA VAL A 258 -0.12 0.50 -2.00
C VAL A 258 -0.65 -0.49 -0.99
N VAL A 259 -0.30 -1.76 -1.18
CA VAL A 259 -0.57 -2.85 -0.24
C VAL A 259 0.77 -3.49 0.13
N ALA A 260 1.12 -3.47 1.39
CA ALA A 260 2.33 -4.08 1.94
C ALA A 260 1.97 -5.20 2.91
N VAL A 261 2.52 -6.40 2.69
CA VAL A 261 2.23 -7.62 3.44
C VAL A 261 3.53 -8.23 3.92
N ARG A 262 3.79 -8.22 5.23
CA ARG A 262 5.02 -8.73 5.85
C ARG A 262 4.72 -9.98 6.66
N ARG A 263 5.53 -11.01 6.50
CA ARG A 263 5.50 -12.16 7.40
C ARG A 263 6.24 -11.83 8.68
N ARG A 264 5.59 -12.00 9.83
CA ARG A 264 6.19 -11.80 11.15
C ARG A 264 7.18 -12.90 11.47
N PHE A 265 8.12 -12.60 12.34
CA PHE A 265 8.93 -13.65 12.96
C PHE A 265 8.06 -14.50 13.90
N GLU A 266 8.33 -15.80 13.95
CA GLU A 266 7.62 -16.71 14.85
C GLU A 266 8.00 -16.48 16.31
N ARG A 267 9.27 -16.12 16.56
CA ARG A 267 9.78 -15.83 17.88
C ARG A 267 9.92 -14.34 18.12
N LEU A 268 9.49 -13.89 19.30
CA LEU A 268 9.66 -12.51 19.74
C LEU A 268 11.12 -12.04 19.65
N THR A 269 12.06 -12.90 20.04
CA THR A 269 13.50 -12.59 20.00
C THR A 269 14.02 -12.26 18.60
N ASP A 270 13.53 -12.96 17.58
CA ASP A 270 13.92 -12.69 16.19
C ASP A 270 13.34 -11.34 15.71
N GLU A 271 12.11 -11.01 16.10
CA GLU A 271 11.50 -9.71 15.85
C GLU A 271 12.29 -8.58 16.53
N LEU A 272 12.64 -8.75 17.82
CA LEU A 272 13.39 -7.74 18.58
C LEU A 272 14.80 -7.55 18.05
N ARG A 273 15.45 -8.64 17.60
CA ARG A 273 16.75 -8.57 16.93
C ARG A 273 16.68 -7.84 15.60
N SER A 274 15.61 -8.09 14.83
CA SER A 274 15.35 -7.33 13.61
C SER A 274 15.18 -5.84 13.91
N ILE A 275 14.38 -5.47 14.89
CA ILE A 275 14.18 -4.07 15.31
C ILE A 275 15.51 -3.41 15.67
N MET A 276 16.40 -4.10 16.36
CA MET A 276 17.73 -3.54 16.68
C MET A 276 18.56 -3.26 15.44
N ARG A 277 18.52 -4.15 14.44
CA ARG A 277 19.21 -3.93 13.16
C ARG A 277 18.60 -2.76 12.38
N ASP A 278 17.29 -2.66 12.38
CA ASP A 278 16.55 -1.62 11.67
C ASP A 278 16.86 -0.21 12.23
N VAL A 279 16.86 -0.07 13.56
CA VAL A 279 17.06 1.20 14.22
C VAL A 279 18.55 1.62 14.27
N LEU A 280 19.46 0.66 14.41
CA LEU A 280 20.88 0.94 14.64
C LEU A 280 21.75 0.70 13.39
N GLY A 281 21.20 0.04 12.34
CA GLY A 281 21.91 -0.50 11.19
C GLY A 281 22.45 -1.90 11.49
N ASP A 282 22.60 -2.75 10.44
CA ASP A 282 22.89 -4.19 10.56
C ASP A 282 24.06 -4.50 11.51
N GLU A 283 25.24 -3.92 11.26
CA GLU A 283 26.43 -4.21 12.05
C GLU A 283 26.32 -3.74 13.52
N ARG A 284 25.75 -2.55 13.72
CA ARG A 284 25.58 -1.99 15.06
C ARG A 284 24.44 -2.69 15.81
N GLY A 285 23.38 -3.06 15.13
CA GLY A 285 22.25 -3.81 15.67
C GLY A 285 22.67 -5.18 16.20
N GLU A 286 23.47 -5.92 15.44
CA GLU A 286 24.03 -7.20 15.89
C GLU A 286 24.98 -7.04 17.09
N LYS A 287 25.84 -6.02 17.07
CA LYS A 287 26.69 -5.72 18.22
C LYS A 287 25.87 -5.33 19.45
N ALA A 288 24.79 -4.56 19.26
CA ALA A 288 23.87 -4.18 20.31
C ALA A 288 23.15 -5.38 20.90
N TRP A 289 22.66 -6.30 20.04
CA TRP A 289 22.04 -7.54 20.49
C TRP A 289 22.93 -8.33 21.43
N LEU A 290 24.19 -8.45 21.11
CA LEU A 290 25.18 -9.19 21.92
C LEU A 290 25.61 -8.45 23.20
N ALA A 291 25.56 -7.12 23.22
CA ALA A 291 26.10 -6.28 24.28
C ALA A 291 25.06 -5.76 25.26
N LEU A 292 23.81 -5.60 24.84
CA LEU A 292 22.75 -5.09 25.70
C LEU A 292 22.23 -6.19 26.66
N PRO A 293 21.87 -5.83 27.92
CA PRO A 293 21.27 -6.77 28.82
C PRO A 293 19.85 -7.12 28.37
N HIS A 294 19.64 -8.34 27.95
CA HIS A 294 18.31 -8.80 27.55
C HIS A 294 18.00 -10.22 28.06
N PRO A 295 16.70 -10.58 28.19
CA PRO A 295 16.29 -11.93 28.50
C PRO A 295 16.78 -12.94 27.47
N GLY A 296 16.85 -14.21 27.86
CA GLY A 296 17.23 -15.29 26.94
C GLY A 296 16.22 -15.52 25.83
N ASP A 297 16.62 -16.26 24.81
CA ASP A 297 15.81 -16.55 23.61
C ASP A 297 14.53 -17.32 23.89
N SER A 298 14.40 -17.98 25.04
CA SER A 298 13.23 -18.74 25.48
C SER A 298 12.26 -17.94 26.34
N GLU A 299 12.61 -16.70 26.68
CA GLU A 299 11.79 -15.88 27.58
C GLU A 299 10.63 -15.19 26.84
N GLY A 300 9.45 -15.19 27.45
CA GLY A 300 8.25 -14.62 26.86
C GLY A 300 8.13 -13.09 27.03
N VAL A 301 7.01 -12.54 26.55
CA VAL A 301 6.71 -11.10 26.53
C VAL A 301 6.87 -10.44 27.90
N ALA A 302 6.53 -11.13 29.00
CA ALA A 302 6.61 -10.60 30.36
C ALA A 302 8.05 -10.27 30.75
N ALA A 303 9.01 -11.18 30.54
CA ALA A 303 10.41 -10.98 30.87
C ALA A 303 11.04 -9.84 30.04
N TRP A 304 10.70 -9.76 28.76
CA TRP A 304 11.14 -8.66 27.90
C TRP A 304 10.55 -7.31 28.29
N THR A 305 9.29 -7.29 28.76
CA THR A 305 8.66 -6.06 29.26
C THR A 305 9.35 -5.56 30.53
N GLU A 306 9.74 -6.46 31.44
CA GLU A 306 10.46 -6.13 32.66
C GLU A 306 11.88 -5.64 32.39
N ALA A 307 12.59 -6.25 31.45
CA ALA A 307 13.96 -5.88 31.08
C ALA A 307 14.04 -4.60 30.25
N LEU A 308 12.98 -4.19 29.59
CA LEU A 308 12.97 -3.07 28.63
C LEU A 308 13.59 -1.75 29.18
N PRO A 309 13.30 -1.29 30.41
CA PRO A 309 13.90 -0.05 30.94
C PRO A 309 15.42 -0.11 30.99
N GLU A 310 15.99 -1.27 31.34
CA GLU A 310 17.45 -1.45 31.44
C GLU A 310 18.09 -1.54 30.04
N ILE A 311 17.44 -2.23 29.10
CA ILE A 311 17.85 -2.28 27.71
C ILE A 311 17.94 -0.86 27.13
N ILE A 312 16.91 -0.06 27.33
CA ILE A 312 16.85 1.31 26.79
C ILE A 312 17.86 2.24 27.47
N LYS A 313 18.08 2.08 28.76
CA LYS A 313 19.11 2.84 29.48
C LYS A 313 20.51 2.52 28.95
N ALA A 314 20.79 1.25 28.71
CA ALA A 314 22.04 0.81 28.11
C ALA A 314 22.17 1.30 26.65
N ALA A 315 21.12 1.18 25.84
CA ALA A 315 21.09 1.70 24.49
C ALA A 315 21.31 3.22 24.44
N GLN A 316 20.75 3.98 25.39
CA GLN A 316 20.94 5.43 25.48
C GLN A 316 22.40 5.80 25.73
N SER A 317 23.11 5.04 26.56
CA SER A 317 24.53 5.29 26.84
C SER A 317 25.44 4.93 25.68
N HIS A 318 25.08 3.94 24.84
CA HIS A 318 25.91 3.50 23.71
C HIS A 318 25.60 4.23 22.40
N PHE A 319 24.35 4.57 22.16
CA PHE A 319 23.85 5.06 20.84
C PHE A 319 23.22 6.46 20.91
N GLY A 320 23.05 7.03 22.10
CA GLY A 320 22.45 8.35 22.31
C GLY A 320 20.92 8.32 22.45
N ARG A 321 20.36 9.47 22.89
CA ARG A 321 18.93 9.57 23.25
C ARG A 321 17.97 9.36 22.07
N GLY A 322 18.33 9.79 20.88
CA GLY A 322 17.47 9.68 19.69
C GLY A 322 17.18 8.24 19.32
N LEU A 323 18.24 7.47 19.05
CA LEU A 323 18.14 6.05 18.68
C LEU A 323 17.54 5.19 19.81
N ALA A 324 17.88 5.48 21.08
CA ALA A 324 17.29 4.77 22.23
C ALA A 324 15.77 5.02 22.35
N ARG A 325 15.30 6.23 22.02
CA ARG A 325 13.86 6.54 22.00
C ARG A 325 13.13 5.80 20.90
N GLU A 326 13.71 5.75 19.69
CA GLU A 326 13.19 4.99 18.56
C GLU A 326 13.12 3.51 18.88
N LEU A 327 14.22 2.94 19.38
CA LEU A 327 14.30 1.54 19.79
C LEU A 327 13.22 1.20 20.84
N ASN A 328 13.02 2.05 21.85
CA ASN A 328 11.97 1.86 22.85
C ASN A 328 10.57 1.83 22.24
N ALA A 329 10.28 2.73 21.29
CA ALA A 329 8.98 2.79 20.63
C ALA A 329 8.70 1.51 19.83
N GLN A 330 9.66 1.05 19.04
CA GLN A 330 9.53 -0.14 18.22
C GLN A 330 9.42 -1.42 19.06
N ILE A 331 10.27 -1.59 20.10
CA ILE A 331 10.22 -2.75 20.99
C ILE A 331 8.87 -2.80 21.74
N ARG A 332 8.37 -1.67 22.27
CA ARG A 332 7.06 -1.65 22.93
C ARG A 332 5.93 -2.11 22.02
N LEU A 333 5.92 -1.65 20.78
CA LEU A 333 4.94 -2.04 19.79
C LEU A 333 4.99 -3.56 19.53
N ALA A 334 6.18 -4.11 19.34
CA ALA A 334 6.36 -5.55 19.16
C ALA A 334 5.87 -6.36 20.39
N LEU A 335 6.21 -5.91 21.60
CA LEU A 335 5.76 -6.59 22.85
C LEU A 335 4.24 -6.55 23.01
N GLU A 336 3.57 -5.47 22.66
CA GLU A 336 2.10 -5.38 22.69
C GLU A 336 1.48 -6.38 21.71
N GLU A 337 1.98 -6.45 20.50
CA GLU A 337 1.51 -7.36 19.44
C GLU A 337 1.68 -8.84 19.83
N TYR A 338 2.85 -9.21 20.35
CA TYR A 338 3.11 -10.61 20.78
C TYR A 338 2.30 -11.01 22.04
N ARG A 339 1.98 -10.06 22.94
CA ARG A 339 1.12 -10.29 24.09
C ARG A 339 -0.31 -10.67 23.70
N ASP A 340 -0.81 -10.07 22.63
CA ASP A 340 -2.15 -10.37 22.15
C ASP A 340 -2.20 -11.75 21.48
N HIS A 341 -1.09 -12.22 20.93
CA HIS A 341 -0.95 -13.58 20.39
C HIS A 341 -0.84 -14.68 21.47
N GLU A 342 -0.18 -14.42 22.60
CA GLU A 342 -0.09 -15.39 23.69
C GLU A 342 -1.46 -15.66 24.39
N LYS A 343 -2.47 -14.81 24.14
CA LYS A 343 -3.82 -14.93 24.71
C LYS A 343 -4.81 -15.67 23.81
N MET A 344 -4.47 -15.94 22.55
CA MET A 344 -5.29 -16.68 21.59
C MET A 344 -4.87 -18.13 21.48
#